data_dd84b20cc4cdcaad72254d08bf637255
#
_entry.id   dd84b20cc4cdcaad72254d08bf637255
#
_cell.length_a   1.000
_cell.length_b   1.000
_cell.length_c   1.000
_cell.angle_alpha   90.00
_cell.angle_beta   90.00
_cell.angle_gamma   90.00
#
_symmetry.space_group_name_H-M   'P 1'
#
loop_
_entity.id
_entity.type
_entity.pdbx_description
1 polymer ?
#
loop_
_entity_poly.entity_id
_entity_poly.type
_entity_poly.pdbx_seq_one_letter_code
_entity_poly.pdbx_strand_id
1 'polypeptide(L)'
;MRGRGIANMRGFKVSTLGLIFSLSKSMRTNPKLWESVKQEVTAGDKGGRPGQWSARKAQMAVKLYTDRGGKYTGKRDPKNSLHRWTTQHWTTKSGLPSLVTGERYLPAEAIKHLTSSEYAATTRAKRKGTRKGKQFVRQPRSISRKTRKWRV
;
A
#
# COMPACT_ATOMS: atom_id res chain seq x y z
N MET A 1 4.79 19.55 -0.80
CA MET A 1 5.56 18.29 -0.80
C MET A 1 4.68 17.15 -0.36
N ARG A 2 4.49 16.20 -1.23
CA ARG A 2 3.53 15.11 -1.03
C ARG A 2 4.21 13.97 -0.30
N GLY A 3 3.62 13.48 0.79
CA GLY A 3 4.13 12.38 1.58
C GLY A 3 4.18 11.09 0.77
N ARG A 4 5.36 10.52 0.68
CA ARG A 4 5.65 9.32 -0.12
C ARG A 4 5.59 8.01 0.69
N GLY A 5 4.83 7.99 1.75
CA GLY A 5 4.60 6.72 2.44
C GLY A 5 3.60 5.87 1.65
N ILE A 6 2.48 5.65 2.23
CA ILE A 6 1.34 4.99 1.59
C ILE A 6 0.84 5.77 0.35
N ALA A 7 1.35 6.98 0.08
CA ALA A 7 1.01 7.76 -1.12
C ALA A 7 1.36 7.05 -2.45
N ASN A 8 2.28 6.10 -2.48
CA ASN A 8 2.50 5.25 -3.65
C ASN A 8 1.28 4.39 -4.02
N MET A 9 0.33 4.27 -3.10
CA MET A 9 -0.96 3.65 -3.42
C MET A 9 -1.85 4.51 -4.31
N ARG A 10 -1.57 5.81 -4.44
CA ARG A 10 -2.20 6.64 -5.47
C ARG A 10 -1.89 6.14 -6.88
N GLY A 11 -0.77 5.48 -7.08
CA GLY A 11 -0.45 4.80 -8.33
C GLY A 11 -1.49 3.77 -8.75
N PHE A 12 -2.22 3.19 -7.79
CA PHE A 12 -3.32 2.26 -8.09
C PHE A 12 -4.59 2.96 -8.56
N LYS A 13 -4.82 4.21 -8.16
CA LYS A 13 -5.95 5.02 -8.65
C LYS A 13 -5.71 5.57 -10.06
N VAL A 14 -4.47 5.72 -10.45
CA VAL A 14 -4.05 6.24 -11.76
C VAL A 14 -3.82 5.12 -12.77
N SER A 15 -4.14 3.88 -12.43
CA SER A 15 -3.97 2.72 -13.31
C SER A 15 -4.75 2.86 -14.63
N THR A 16 -5.82 3.64 -14.66
CA THR A 16 -6.59 3.90 -15.89
C THR A 16 -5.76 4.69 -16.91
N LEU A 17 -5.02 5.71 -16.48
CA LEU A 17 -4.08 6.45 -17.34
C LEU A 17 -2.86 5.60 -17.71
N GLY A 18 -2.36 4.77 -16.78
CA GLY A 18 -1.29 3.82 -17.04
C GLY A 18 -1.66 2.77 -18.09
N LEU A 19 -2.93 2.39 -18.18
CA LEU A 19 -3.43 1.45 -19.20
C LEU A 19 -3.36 2.04 -20.61
N ILE A 20 -3.57 3.35 -20.78
CA ILE A 20 -3.53 4.03 -22.08
C ILE A 20 -2.09 4.09 -22.63
N PHE A 21 -1.09 4.24 -21.75
CA PHE A 21 0.31 4.41 -22.13
C PHE A 21 1.13 3.12 -22.06
N SER A 22 0.57 2.00 -21.66
CA SER A 22 1.31 0.80 -21.36
C SER A 22 0.68 -0.47 -21.94
N LEU A 23 0.59 -0.53 -23.25
CA LEU A 23 0.18 -1.73 -23.99
C LEU A 23 1.08 -2.96 -23.72
N SER A 24 2.30 -2.75 -23.20
CA SER A 24 3.23 -3.83 -22.83
C SER A 24 3.07 -4.35 -21.40
N LYS A 25 2.26 -3.69 -20.57
CA LYS A 25 2.05 -4.10 -19.18
C LYS A 25 0.97 -5.18 -19.05
N SER A 26 1.12 -5.97 -18.02
CA SER A 26 0.11 -6.96 -17.63
C SER A 26 -1.26 -6.32 -17.46
N MET A 27 -2.23 -6.79 -18.21
CA MET A 27 -3.62 -6.33 -18.17
C MET A 27 -4.53 -7.43 -17.63
N ARG A 28 -5.58 -7.07 -16.93
CA ARG A 28 -6.60 -8.00 -16.45
C ARG A 28 -7.49 -8.47 -17.61
N THR A 29 -7.68 -9.78 -17.73
CA THR A 29 -8.54 -10.35 -18.78
C THR A 29 -10.03 -10.16 -18.52
N ASN A 30 -10.42 -9.96 -17.25
CA ASN A 30 -11.82 -9.74 -16.88
C ASN A 30 -11.96 -8.47 -16.00
N PRO A 31 -12.10 -7.30 -16.62
CA PRO A 31 -12.25 -6.03 -15.89
C PRO A 31 -13.49 -5.98 -15.00
N LYS A 32 -14.61 -6.59 -15.44
CA LYS A 32 -15.85 -6.62 -14.64
C LYS A 32 -15.67 -7.38 -13.34
N LEU A 33 -15.06 -8.56 -13.40
CA LEU A 33 -14.72 -9.34 -12.22
C LEU A 33 -13.79 -8.55 -11.29
N TRP A 34 -12.81 -7.85 -11.85
CA TRP A 34 -11.91 -7.03 -11.06
C TRP A 34 -12.63 -5.91 -10.31
N GLU A 35 -13.53 -5.17 -10.96
CA GLU A 35 -14.29 -4.10 -10.31
C GLU A 35 -15.20 -4.64 -9.20
N SER A 36 -15.86 -5.78 -9.43
CA SER A 36 -16.66 -6.45 -8.41
C SER A 36 -15.82 -6.85 -7.19
N VAL A 37 -14.69 -7.50 -7.40
CA VAL A 37 -13.76 -7.89 -6.33
C VAL A 37 -13.22 -6.68 -5.58
N LYS A 38 -12.87 -5.63 -6.31
CA LYS A 38 -12.36 -4.39 -5.72
C LYS A 38 -13.39 -3.71 -4.84
N GLN A 39 -14.65 -3.65 -5.27
CA GLN A 39 -15.76 -3.11 -4.47
C GLN A 39 -15.97 -3.93 -3.19
N GLU A 40 -16.02 -5.25 -3.30
CA GLU A 40 -16.17 -6.16 -2.17
C GLU A 40 -15.07 -5.97 -1.13
N VAL A 41 -13.82 -6.00 -1.57
CA VAL A 41 -12.66 -5.83 -0.68
C VAL A 41 -12.61 -4.43 -0.08
N THR A 42 -12.99 -3.40 -0.84
CA THR A 42 -13.02 -2.03 -0.34
C THR A 42 -14.07 -1.86 0.76
N ALA A 43 -15.25 -2.46 0.58
CA ALA A 43 -16.34 -2.40 1.56
C ALA A 43 -16.02 -3.15 2.86
N GLY A 44 -15.17 -4.19 2.80
CA GLY A 44 -14.79 -4.99 3.96
C GLY A 44 -13.87 -4.26 4.94
N ASP A 45 -13.76 -4.80 6.15
CA ASP A 45 -12.94 -4.28 7.24
C ASP A 45 -11.52 -4.87 7.27
N LYS A 46 -11.26 -5.93 6.52
CA LYS A 46 -9.94 -6.57 6.45
C LYS A 46 -8.95 -5.74 5.64
N GLY A 47 -7.78 -5.53 6.18
CA GLY A 47 -6.70 -4.80 5.52
C GLY A 47 -6.85 -3.27 5.52
N GLY A 48 -7.87 -2.75 6.20
CA GLY A 48 -8.15 -1.31 6.34
C GLY A 48 -9.59 -1.05 6.71
N ARG A 49 -9.94 0.20 6.99
CA ARG A 49 -11.31 0.57 7.34
C ARG A 49 -12.28 0.30 6.17
N PRO A 50 -13.54 -0.05 6.45
CA PRO A 50 -14.56 -0.16 5.43
C PRO A 50 -14.64 1.11 4.57
N GLY A 51 -14.79 0.93 3.27
CA GLY A 51 -14.85 2.04 2.30
C GLY A 51 -13.51 2.68 1.94
N GLN A 52 -12.42 2.31 2.59
CA GLN A 52 -11.07 2.82 2.28
C GLN A 52 -10.24 1.78 1.53
N TRP A 53 -9.61 2.21 0.45
CA TRP A 53 -8.66 1.38 -0.29
C TRP A 53 -7.26 1.46 0.34
N SER A 54 -6.57 0.32 0.41
CA SER A 54 -5.22 0.20 0.99
C SER A 54 -4.36 -0.76 0.17
N ALA A 55 -3.03 -0.76 0.38
CA ALA A 55 -2.14 -1.74 -0.27
C ALA A 55 -2.49 -3.17 0.16
N ARG A 56 -2.85 -3.36 1.41
CA ARG A 56 -3.29 -4.67 1.90
C ARG A 56 -4.57 -5.13 1.21
N LYS A 57 -5.54 -4.24 1.06
CA LYS A 57 -6.76 -4.50 0.28
C LYS A 57 -6.44 -4.78 -1.20
N ALA A 58 -5.47 -4.08 -1.79
CA ALA A 58 -5.03 -4.36 -3.14
C ALA A 58 -4.45 -5.77 -3.29
N GLN A 59 -3.63 -6.23 -2.34
CA GLN A 59 -3.13 -7.63 -2.32
C GLN A 59 -4.27 -8.64 -2.20
N MET A 60 -5.22 -8.39 -1.30
CA MET A 60 -6.39 -9.25 -1.12
C MET A 60 -7.25 -9.30 -2.38
N ALA A 61 -7.47 -8.16 -3.02
CA ALA A 61 -8.25 -8.08 -4.25
C ALA A 61 -7.57 -8.83 -5.42
N VAL A 62 -6.24 -8.72 -5.55
CA VAL A 62 -5.49 -9.49 -6.56
C VAL A 62 -5.63 -10.99 -6.30
N LYS A 63 -5.47 -11.42 -5.05
CA LYS A 63 -5.66 -12.83 -4.71
C LYS A 63 -7.08 -13.30 -5.02
N LEU A 64 -8.08 -12.59 -4.55
CA LEU A 64 -9.49 -12.95 -4.76
C LEU A 64 -9.87 -12.96 -6.25
N TYR A 65 -9.33 -12.01 -7.03
CA TYR A 65 -9.52 -11.95 -8.48
C TYR A 65 -8.98 -13.22 -9.17
N THR A 66 -7.76 -13.64 -8.79
CA THR A 66 -7.16 -14.87 -9.35
C THR A 66 -7.86 -16.13 -8.88
N ASP A 67 -8.24 -16.20 -7.61
CA ASP A 67 -9.00 -17.34 -7.04
C ASP A 67 -10.35 -17.53 -7.73
N ARG A 68 -10.96 -16.45 -8.23
CA ARG A 68 -12.22 -16.46 -9.00
C ARG A 68 -12.01 -16.62 -10.52
N GLY A 69 -10.82 -17.03 -10.95
CA GLY A 69 -10.50 -17.32 -12.34
C GLY A 69 -10.05 -16.12 -13.17
N GLY A 70 -9.84 -14.97 -12.54
CA GLY A 70 -9.27 -13.80 -13.21
C GLY A 70 -7.82 -14.05 -13.61
N LYS A 71 -7.46 -13.62 -14.82
CA LYS A 71 -6.11 -13.80 -15.39
C LYS A 71 -5.52 -12.46 -15.82
N TYR A 72 -4.25 -12.49 -16.12
CA TYR A 72 -3.50 -11.35 -16.64
C TYR A 72 -2.87 -11.71 -17.98
N THR A 73 -2.81 -10.73 -18.89
CA THR A 73 -2.06 -10.81 -20.16
C THR A 73 -0.81 -9.96 -20.06
N GLY A 74 0.21 -10.30 -20.87
CA GLY A 74 1.46 -9.56 -20.91
C GLY A 74 2.44 -9.90 -19.79
N LYS A 75 3.61 -9.29 -19.85
CA LYS A 75 4.68 -9.51 -18.87
C LYS A 75 4.41 -8.72 -17.57
N ARG A 76 4.70 -9.36 -16.44
CA ARG A 76 4.68 -8.68 -15.14
C ARG A 76 5.72 -7.55 -15.13
N ASP A 77 5.29 -6.34 -14.81
CA ASP A 77 6.20 -5.21 -14.62
C ASP A 77 6.90 -5.33 -13.25
N PRO A 78 8.22 -5.54 -13.19
CA PRO A 78 8.94 -5.62 -11.93
C PRO A 78 8.93 -4.29 -11.16
N LYS A 79 8.62 -3.18 -11.84
CA LYS A 79 8.46 -1.86 -11.22
C LYS A 79 7.04 -1.62 -10.70
N ASN A 80 6.14 -2.60 -10.79
CA ASN A 80 4.80 -2.49 -10.24
C ASN A 80 4.85 -2.18 -8.73
N SER A 81 4.20 -1.10 -8.32
CA SER A 81 4.25 -0.63 -6.92
C SER A 81 3.70 -1.64 -5.92
N LEU A 82 2.69 -2.43 -6.29
CA LEU A 82 2.16 -3.49 -5.42
C LEU A 82 3.16 -4.64 -5.26
N HIS A 83 3.84 -5.02 -6.35
CA HIS A 83 4.90 -6.03 -6.30
C HIS A 83 6.05 -5.58 -5.39
N ARG A 84 6.51 -4.34 -5.57
CA ARG A 84 7.55 -3.75 -4.69
C ARG A 84 7.10 -3.69 -3.24
N TRP A 85 5.85 -3.27 -3.00
CA TRP A 85 5.30 -3.22 -1.66
C TRP A 85 5.31 -4.62 -1.00
N THR A 86 5.00 -5.66 -1.76
CA THR A 86 5.04 -7.05 -1.29
C THR A 86 6.47 -7.52 -1.03
N THR A 87 7.41 -7.27 -1.96
CA THR A 87 8.80 -7.71 -1.83
C THR A 87 9.57 -6.95 -0.76
N GLN A 88 9.21 -5.72 -0.46
CA GLN A 88 9.78 -4.92 0.62
C GLN A 88 9.28 -5.34 2.01
N HIS A 89 8.36 -6.27 2.09
CA HIS A 89 7.78 -6.76 3.35
C HIS A 89 7.36 -5.62 4.29
N TRP A 90 6.44 -4.80 3.81
CA TRP A 90 5.90 -3.71 4.62
C TRP A 90 5.17 -4.26 5.85
N THR A 91 5.57 -3.79 7.01
CA THR A 91 5.07 -4.25 8.30
C THR A 91 5.08 -3.12 9.33
N THR A 92 4.64 -3.43 10.54
CA THR A 92 4.85 -2.60 11.73
C THR A 92 5.97 -3.20 12.57
N LYS A 93 6.53 -2.44 13.50
CA LYS A 93 7.58 -2.95 14.38
C LYS A 93 7.08 -4.11 15.26
N SER A 94 5.84 -4.07 15.73
CA SER A 94 5.24 -5.14 16.51
C SER A 94 4.80 -6.35 15.67
N GLY A 95 4.70 -6.21 14.35
CA GLY A 95 4.09 -7.20 13.47
C GLY A 95 2.56 -7.20 13.49
N LEU A 96 1.93 -6.46 14.38
CA LEU A 96 0.48 -6.35 14.48
C LEU A 96 -0.08 -5.34 13.45
N PRO A 97 -1.34 -5.48 13.02
CA PRO A 97 -1.95 -4.55 12.08
C PRO A 97 -1.93 -3.10 12.59
N SER A 98 -1.55 -2.17 11.72
CA SER A 98 -1.55 -0.74 12.05
C SER A 98 -2.93 -0.21 12.45
N LEU A 99 -3.99 -0.83 11.94
CA LEU A 99 -5.36 -0.48 12.31
C LEU A 99 -5.63 -0.68 13.81
N VAL A 100 -4.98 -1.68 14.41
CA VAL A 100 -5.09 -2.02 15.84
C VAL A 100 -4.15 -1.15 16.67
N THR A 101 -2.89 -1.05 16.26
CA THR A 101 -1.83 -0.40 17.07
C THR A 101 -1.62 1.07 16.76
N GLY A 102 -2.03 1.52 15.57
CA GLY A 102 -1.71 2.84 15.04
C GLY A 102 -0.26 3.01 14.63
N GLU A 103 0.54 1.95 14.66
CA GLU A 103 1.94 1.99 14.25
C GLU A 103 2.11 2.30 12.76
N ARG A 104 3.23 2.92 12.44
CA ARG A 104 3.58 3.22 11.04
C ARG A 104 3.96 1.96 10.29
N TYR A 105 3.35 1.74 9.14
CA TYR A 105 3.82 0.76 8.16
C TYR A 105 5.05 1.29 7.43
N LEU A 106 6.10 0.49 7.40
CA LEU A 106 7.33 0.73 6.65
C LEU A 106 7.88 -0.60 6.10
N PRO A 107 8.75 -0.56 5.09
CA PRO A 107 9.52 -1.73 4.71
C PRO A 107 10.28 -2.30 5.91
N ALA A 108 10.36 -3.61 6.02
CA ALA A 108 11.03 -4.28 7.15
C ALA A 108 12.47 -3.79 7.35
N GLU A 109 13.21 -3.61 6.26
CA GLU A 109 14.58 -3.07 6.31
C GLU A 109 14.62 -1.63 6.83
N ALA A 110 13.67 -0.79 6.46
CA ALA A 110 13.59 0.58 7.01
C ALA A 110 13.40 0.56 8.52
N ILE A 111 12.55 -0.34 9.04
CA ILE A 111 12.31 -0.46 10.49
C ILE A 111 13.59 -0.86 11.22
N LYS A 112 14.36 -1.80 10.67
CA LYS A 112 15.65 -2.23 11.25
C LYS A 112 16.67 -1.09 11.39
N HIS A 113 16.64 -0.14 10.46
CA HIS A 113 17.58 1.00 10.44
C HIS A 113 17.09 2.23 11.20
N LEU A 114 15.90 2.20 11.76
CA LEU A 114 15.39 3.22 12.66
C LEU A 114 15.68 2.88 14.11
N THR A 115 16.07 3.87 14.89
CA THR A 115 16.11 3.73 16.34
C THR A 115 14.69 3.59 16.89
N SER A 116 14.55 3.07 18.10
CA SER A 116 13.25 2.97 18.77
C SER A 116 12.58 4.34 18.92
N SER A 117 13.38 5.37 19.19
CA SER A 117 12.90 6.75 19.27
C SER A 117 12.39 7.29 17.93
N GLU A 118 13.11 7.05 16.84
CA GLU A 118 12.69 7.44 15.49
C GLU A 118 11.42 6.73 15.08
N TYR A 119 11.32 5.43 15.31
CA TYR A 119 10.12 4.67 14.99
C TYR A 119 8.92 5.15 15.84
N ALA A 120 9.13 5.42 17.12
CA ALA A 120 8.10 6.00 17.98
C ALA A 120 7.66 7.39 17.50
N ALA A 121 8.57 8.22 17.03
CA ALA A 121 8.25 9.55 16.49
C ALA A 121 7.38 9.46 15.24
N THR A 122 7.72 8.60 14.29
CA THR A 122 6.90 8.41 13.06
C THR A 122 5.54 7.78 13.37
N THR A 123 5.47 6.89 14.36
CA THR A 123 4.21 6.31 14.84
C THR A 123 3.33 7.35 15.53
N ARG A 124 3.88 8.23 16.36
CA ARG A 124 3.12 9.35 16.96
C ARG A 124 2.53 10.26 15.89
N ALA A 125 3.30 10.61 14.88
CA ALA A 125 2.82 11.40 13.75
C ALA A 125 1.67 10.70 13.03
N LYS A 126 1.78 9.39 12.79
CA LYS A 126 0.73 8.58 12.18
C LYS A 126 -0.54 8.59 13.03
N ARG A 127 -0.44 8.30 14.31
CA ARG A 127 -1.57 8.29 15.26
C ARG A 127 -2.28 9.65 15.31
N LYS A 128 -1.51 10.74 15.37
CA LYS A 128 -2.06 12.10 15.36
C LYS A 128 -2.88 12.38 14.10
N GLY A 129 -2.34 12.02 12.93
CA GLY A 129 -3.07 12.19 11.67
C GLY A 129 -4.31 11.30 11.56
N THR A 130 -4.21 10.05 12.04
CA THR A 130 -5.35 9.11 12.04
C THR A 130 -6.49 9.60 12.94
N ARG A 131 -6.18 10.17 14.12
CA ARG A 131 -7.19 10.81 14.99
C ARG A 131 -7.92 11.98 14.31
N LYS A 132 -7.26 12.66 13.37
CA LYS A 132 -7.87 13.71 12.53
C LYS A 132 -8.57 13.17 11.28
N GLY A 133 -8.79 11.87 11.19
CA GLY A 133 -9.45 11.21 10.05
C GLY A 133 -8.59 11.03 8.81
N LYS A 134 -7.28 11.29 8.88
CA LYS A 134 -6.38 11.14 7.74
C LYS A 134 -5.95 9.69 7.58
N GLN A 135 -6.21 9.11 6.43
CA GLN A 135 -5.69 7.78 6.05
C GLN A 135 -4.18 7.84 5.78
N PHE A 136 -3.74 8.87 5.07
CA PHE A 136 -2.35 9.05 4.68
C PHE A 136 -1.73 10.19 5.49
N VAL A 137 -0.69 9.87 6.24
CA VAL A 137 -0.01 10.81 7.13
C VAL A 137 1.47 10.86 6.79
N ARG A 138 1.99 12.08 6.59
CA ARG A 138 3.43 12.27 6.34
C ARG A 138 4.27 11.78 7.51
N GLN A 139 5.43 11.24 7.18
CA GLN A 139 6.47 11.00 8.17
C GLN A 139 7.17 12.31 8.56
N PRO A 140 7.75 12.40 9.77
CA PRO A 140 8.70 13.43 10.07
C PRO A 140 9.82 13.49 9.02
N ARG A 141 10.24 14.69 8.65
CA ARG A 141 11.11 14.91 7.48
C ARG A 141 12.45 14.15 7.56
N SER A 142 13.08 14.13 8.73
CA SER A 142 14.33 13.39 8.97
C SER A 142 14.15 11.89 8.75
N ILE A 143 13.08 11.31 9.28
CA ILE A 143 12.76 9.89 9.15
C ILE A 143 12.40 9.55 7.71
N SER A 144 11.65 10.42 7.04
CA SER A 144 11.31 10.26 5.63
C SER A 144 12.55 10.20 4.74
N ARG A 145 13.57 11.04 5.02
CA ARG A 145 14.86 11.01 4.30
C ARG A 145 15.61 9.72 4.57
N LYS A 146 15.72 9.33 5.84
CA LYS A 146 16.45 8.14 6.26
C LYS A 146 15.89 6.86 5.66
N THR A 147 14.55 6.75 5.56
CA THR A 147 13.88 5.55 5.06
C THR A 147 13.67 5.55 3.54
N ARG A 148 14.02 6.63 2.85
CA ARG A 148 13.72 6.83 1.43
C ARG A 148 14.23 5.69 0.53
N LYS A 149 15.45 5.22 0.76
CA LYS A 149 16.10 4.20 -0.08
C LYS A 149 15.40 2.84 -0.03
N TRP A 150 14.66 2.54 1.03
CA TRP A 150 13.92 1.29 1.18
C TRP A 150 12.45 1.38 0.73
N ARG A 151 11.97 2.57 0.41
CA ARG A 151 10.57 2.82 -0.02
C ARG A 151 10.46 3.11 -1.52
N VAL A 152 11.14 2.39 -2.32
CA VAL A 152 11.19 2.64 -3.78
C VAL A 152 10.02 2.01 -4.51
#